data_ce6513d3010ff3eef01e15482e23a682
#
_entry.id   ce6513d3010ff3eef01e15482e23a682
#
_cell.length_a   1.000
_cell.length_b   1.000
_cell.length_c   1.000
_cell.angle_alpha   90.00
_cell.angle_beta   90.00
_cell.angle_gamma   90.00
#
_symmetry.space_group_name_H-M   'P 1'
#
loop_
_entity.id
_entity.type
_entity.pdbx_description
1 polymer ?
#
loop_
_entity_poly.entity_id
_entity_poly.type
_entity_poly.pdbx_seq_one_letter_code
_entity_poly.pdbx_strand_id
1 'polypeptide(L)'
;RRSFAALGGGETGRGLVLGALRASGAAPETLFTGEGHAPPPLGPEDIGRAPQGLEIADIPDWLGKQLQADLGTNFAAITEAMRHRAPVFLRVNLRRATLGQALAALAEDAIEARPHPLSPTALEVTAGARKVASSRAYTEGLVELQDAASQAVIDALPLADGMRVLDFCAGGGGKTLAMAGRARLALFAHD
;
A
#
# COMPACT_ATOMS: atom_id res chain seq x y z
N ARG A 1 6.22 12.86 -7.87
CA ARG A 1 6.17 13.31 -9.28
C ARG A 1 6.89 14.64 -9.47
N ARG A 2 6.59 15.67 -8.64
CA ARG A 2 7.21 17.01 -8.76
C ARG A 2 8.71 17.00 -8.53
N SER A 3 9.16 16.25 -7.51
CA SER A 3 10.59 16.05 -7.23
C SER A 3 11.32 15.38 -8.40
N PHE A 4 10.72 14.36 -9.01
CA PHE A 4 11.29 13.69 -10.18
C PHE A 4 11.28 14.60 -11.41
N ALA A 5 10.23 15.40 -11.63
CA ALA A 5 10.20 16.38 -12.71
C ALA A 5 11.33 17.41 -12.58
N ALA A 6 11.58 17.91 -11.36
CA ALA A 6 12.70 18.81 -11.10
C ALA A 6 14.05 18.16 -11.40
N LEU A 7 14.29 16.95 -10.87
CA LEU A 7 15.53 16.21 -11.08
C LEU A 7 15.75 15.77 -12.53
N GLY A 8 14.69 15.57 -13.31
CA GLY A 8 14.74 15.02 -14.67
C GLY A 8 14.59 16.04 -15.79
N GLY A 9 14.43 17.34 -15.47
CA GLY A 9 14.33 18.38 -16.47
C GLY A 9 12.91 18.67 -16.98
N GLY A 10 11.87 18.00 -16.42
CA GLY A 10 10.48 18.30 -16.79
C GLY A 10 9.48 17.23 -16.47
N GLU A 11 8.18 17.51 -16.71
CA GLU A 11 7.05 16.62 -16.38
C GLU A 11 6.76 15.56 -17.47
N THR A 12 7.58 15.47 -18.50
CA THR A 12 7.46 14.43 -19.53
C THR A 12 7.76 13.05 -18.97
N GLY A 13 7.30 11.99 -19.63
CA GLY A 13 7.62 10.60 -19.23
C GLY A 13 9.14 10.38 -19.13
N ARG A 14 9.91 10.92 -20.09
CA ARG A 14 11.38 10.89 -20.09
C ARG A 14 11.94 11.60 -18.87
N GLY A 15 11.52 12.84 -18.58
CA GLY A 15 11.96 13.61 -17.44
C GLY A 15 11.65 12.94 -16.11
N LEU A 16 10.46 12.35 -15.96
CA LEU A 16 10.10 11.64 -14.72
C LEU A 16 10.95 10.38 -14.49
N VAL A 17 11.28 9.63 -15.55
CA VAL A 17 12.18 8.46 -15.46
C VAL A 17 13.60 8.89 -15.11
N LEU A 18 14.13 9.93 -15.78
CA LEU A 18 15.44 10.49 -15.45
C LEU A 18 15.51 10.96 -14.00
N GLY A 19 14.49 11.67 -13.54
CA GLY A 19 14.40 12.13 -12.17
C GLY A 19 14.35 10.99 -11.15
N ALA A 20 13.63 9.90 -11.45
CA ALA A 20 13.59 8.73 -10.59
C ALA A 20 14.96 8.02 -10.52
N LEU A 21 15.65 7.87 -11.65
CA LEU A 21 17.00 7.29 -11.70
C LEU A 21 17.99 8.13 -10.89
N ARG A 22 18.00 9.45 -11.09
CA ARG A 22 18.88 10.36 -10.33
C ARG A 22 18.57 10.34 -8.83
N ALA A 23 17.30 10.27 -8.46
CA ALA A 23 16.89 10.16 -7.05
C ALA A 23 17.36 8.85 -6.41
N SER A 24 17.46 7.76 -7.18
CA SER A 24 17.99 6.48 -6.69
C SER A 24 19.51 6.36 -6.72
N GLY A 25 20.21 7.39 -7.19
CA GLY A 25 21.68 7.35 -7.38
C GLY A 25 22.14 6.54 -8.58
N ALA A 26 21.22 6.11 -9.46
CA ALA A 26 21.58 5.45 -10.70
C ALA A 26 22.11 6.45 -11.73
N ALA A 27 23.04 6.02 -12.58
CA ALA A 27 23.57 6.80 -13.70
C ALA A 27 22.64 6.62 -14.92
N PRO A 28 21.85 7.63 -15.32
CA PRO A 28 20.92 7.49 -16.43
C PRO A 28 21.61 7.17 -17.77
N GLU A 29 22.84 7.62 -17.95
CA GLU A 29 23.65 7.44 -19.16
C GLU A 29 23.84 5.96 -19.52
N THR A 30 23.82 5.07 -18.51
CA THR A 30 23.93 3.62 -18.73
C THR A 30 22.69 3.00 -19.35
N LEU A 31 21.54 3.67 -19.25
CA LEU A 31 20.25 3.21 -19.76
C LEU A 31 19.80 3.97 -21.02
N PHE A 32 20.23 5.23 -21.15
CA PHE A 32 19.88 6.12 -22.26
C PHE A 32 21.02 6.13 -23.27
N THR A 33 21.23 4.99 -23.94
CA THR A 33 22.34 4.77 -24.88
C THR A 33 21.97 5.01 -26.33
N GLY A 34 20.69 4.97 -26.68
CA GLY A 34 20.22 5.02 -28.07
C GLY A 34 20.42 3.73 -28.84
N GLU A 35 20.92 2.67 -28.22
CA GLU A 35 21.18 1.38 -28.86
C GLU A 35 19.98 0.44 -28.76
N GLY A 36 19.61 -0.25 -29.84
CA GLY A 36 18.50 -1.19 -29.88
C GLY A 36 17.17 -0.53 -29.49
N HIS A 37 16.60 -0.93 -28.34
CA HIS A 37 15.38 -0.37 -27.79
C HIS A 37 15.63 0.66 -26.67
N ALA A 38 16.89 1.00 -26.40
CA ALA A 38 17.20 1.99 -25.37
C ALA A 38 16.78 3.41 -25.81
N PRO A 39 16.31 4.24 -24.85
CA PRO A 39 16.00 5.64 -25.16
C PRO A 39 17.23 6.39 -25.72
N PRO A 40 17.02 7.46 -26.51
CA PRO A 40 18.12 8.28 -27.01
C PRO A 40 19.03 8.79 -25.91
N PRO A 41 20.33 9.01 -26.18
CA PRO A 41 21.26 9.62 -25.22
C PRO A 41 20.75 10.91 -24.65
N LEU A 42 21.30 11.32 -23.50
CA LEU A 42 20.89 12.54 -22.81
C LEU A 42 21.23 13.78 -23.65
N GLY A 43 20.30 14.73 -23.69
CA GLY A 43 20.45 16.00 -24.37
C GLY A 43 20.38 17.20 -23.43
N PRO A 44 20.50 18.41 -23.97
CA PRO A 44 20.38 19.65 -23.17
C PRO A 44 19.04 19.81 -22.45
N GLU A 45 17.98 19.22 -22.96
CA GLU A 45 16.64 19.23 -22.37
C GLU A 45 16.51 18.32 -21.13
N ASP A 46 17.45 17.42 -20.95
CA ASP A 46 17.46 16.45 -19.84
C ASP A 46 18.17 17.00 -18.57
N ILE A 47 18.55 18.26 -18.58
CA ILE A 47 19.20 18.91 -17.44
C ILE A 47 18.17 19.13 -16.33
N GLY A 48 18.36 18.38 -15.23
CA GLY A 48 17.55 18.54 -14.03
C GLY A 48 18.15 19.54 -13.04
N ARG A 49 17.37 19.87 -12.04
CA ARG A 49 17.78 20.69 -10.89
C ARG A 49 17.35 20.03 -9.58
N ALA A 50 17.94 20.43 -8.48
CA ALA A 50 17.47 20.01 -7.16
C ALA A 50 16.02 20.48 -6.93
N PRO A 51 15.13 19.62 -6.38
CA PRO A 51 13.79 20.01 -5.97
C PRO A 51 13.85 21.09 -4.89
N GLN A 52 12.90 22.02 -4.89
CA GLN A 52 12.84 23.14 -3.95
C GLN A 52 11.48 23.22 -3.25
N GLY A 53 11.46 23.69 -2.00
CA GLY A 53 10.24 23.91 -1.25
C GLY A 53 9.31 22.69 -1.22
N LEU A 54 8.05 22.88 -1.64
CA LEU A 54 7.03 21.80 -1.67
C LEU A 54 7.27 20.72 -2.73
N GLU A 55 8.16 20.96 -3.70
CA GLU A 55 8.56 19.91 -4.65
C GLU A 55 9.26 18.74 -3.94
N ILE A 56 10.00 19.02 -2.85
CA ILE A 56 10.67 17.98 -2.03
C ILE A 56 9.64 17.01 -1.45
N ALA A 57 8.52 17.53 -0.99
CA ALA A 57 7.44 16.75 -0.40
C ALA A 57 6.48 16.12 -1.43
N ASP A 58 6.62 16.46 -2.72
CA ASP A 58 5.70 16.05 -3.79
C ASP A 58 4.23 16.51 -3.58
N ILE A 59 4.01 17.53 -2.77
CA ILE A 59 2.69 18.08 -2.44
C ILE A 59 2.38 19.31 -3.33
N PRO A 60 1.15 19.46 -3.86
CA PRO A 60 0.73 20.65 -4.57
C PRO A 60 0.81 21.90 -3.69
N ASP A 61 1.14 23.06 -4.28
CA ASP A 61 1.38 24.29 -3.50
C ASP A 61 0.14 24.75 -2.73
N TRP A 62 -1.05 24.60 -3.29
CA TRP A 62 -2.31 24.95 -2.65
C TRP A 62 -2.59 24.14 -1.38
N LEU A 63 -2.18 22.87 -1.35
CA LEU A 63 -2.37 21.98 -0.22
C LEU A 63 -1.18 22.06 0.76
N GLY A 64 0.03 22.21 0.22
CA GLY A 64 1.25 22.12 1.01
C GLY A 64 1.37 23.21 2.07
N LYS A 65 0.94 24.44 1.75
CA LYS A 65 0.96 25.56 2.71
C LYS A 65 0.05 25.29 3.92
N GLN A 66 -1.14 24.74 3.66
CA GLN A 66 -2.08 24.39 4.73
C GLN A 66 -1.56 23.24 5.56
N LEU A 67 -1.08 22.17 4.92
CA LEU A 67 -0.49 21.03 5.63
C LEU A 67 0.74 21.42 6.46
N GLN A 68 1.57 22.36 6.00
CA GLN A 68 2.68 22.89 6.79
C GLN A 68 2.19 23.61 8.05
N ALA A 69 1.12 24.39 7.94
CA ALA A 69 0.54 25.08 9.09
C ALA A 69 -0.08 24.09 10.11
N ASP A 70 -0.81 23.09 9.62
CA ASP A 70 -1.52 22.12 10.44
C ASP A 70 -0.60 21.09 11.12
N LEU A 71 0.42 20.61 10.39
CA LEU A 71 1.33 19.55 10.86
C LEU A 71 2.58 20.09 11.56
N GLY A 72 2.91 21.36 11.37
CA GLY A 72 4.06 22.02 11.98
C GLY A 72 5.36 21.24 11.76
N THR A 73 6.06 20.92 12.85
CA THR A 73 7.35 20.20 12.85
C THR A 73 7.25 18.78 12.27
N ASN A 74 6.06 18.19 12.25
CA ASN A 74 5.84 16.83 11.74
C ASN A 74 5.66 16.79 10.22
N PHE A 75 5.52 17.95 9.55
CA PHE A 75 5.25 18.03 8.12
C PHE A 75 6.23 17.19 7.27
N ALA A 76 7.53 17.37 7.48
CA ALA A 76 8.56 16.69 6.70
C ALA A 76 8.51 15.16 6.87
N ALA A 77 8.36 14.68 8.11
CA ALA A 77 8.31 13.24 8.41
C ALA A 77 7.03 12.59 7.84
N ILE A 78 5.89 13.26 7.98
CA ILE A 78 4.60 12.76 7.46
C ILE A 78 4.60 12.72 5.93
N THR A 79 5.04 13.79 5.27
CA THR A 79 5.08 13.85 3.80
C THR A 79 6.07 12.85 3.23
N GLU A 80 7.21 12.61 3.89
CA GLU A 80 8.13 11.54 3.49
C GLU A 80 7.50 10.16 3.65
N ALA A 81 6.83 9.88 4.75
CA ALA A 81 6.12 8.61 4.95
C ALA A 81 5.06 8.37 3.86
N MET A 82 4.34 9.41 3.43
CA MET A 82 3.34 9.32 2.35
C MET A 82 3.93 9.00 0.97
N ARG A 83 5.24 9.16 0.76
CA ARG A 83 5.93 8.81 -0.49
C ARG A 83 6.22 7.33 -0.61
N HIS A 84 6.20 6.61 0.50
CA HIS A 84 6.43 5.18 0.54
C HIS A 84 5.13 4.39 0.36
N ARG A 85 5.27 3.20 -0.19
CA ARG A 85 4.13 2.31 -0.37
C ARG A 85 3.62 1.85 1.00
N ALA A 86 2.32 1.94 1.21
CA ALA A 86 1.69 1.41 2.42
C ALA A 86 1.95 -0.11 2.56
N PRO A 87 2.13 -0.62 3.78
CA PRO A 87 2.18 -2.05 4.04
C PRO A 87 0.91 -2.75 3.55
N VAL A 88 1.05 -3.99 3.13
CA VAL A 88 -0.09 -4.84 2.75
C VAL A 88 -0.44 -5.74 3.91
N PHE A 89 -1.70 -5.69 4.34
CA PHE A 89 -2.22 -6.52 5.41
C PHE A 89 -3.24 -7.52 4.88
N LEU A 90 -3.21 -8.72 5.46
CA LEU A 90 -4.15 -9.79 5.20
C LEU A 90 -4.89 -10.15 6.48
N ARG A 91 -6.14 -10.53 6.36
CA ARG A 91 -6.92 -11.16 7.41
C ARG A 91 -7.04 -12.65 7.15
N VAL A 92 -6.67 -13.46 8.11
CA VAL A 92 -6.88 -14.91 8.05
C VAL A 92 -8.36 -15.22 8.29
N ASN A 93 -8.94 -16.04 7.43
CA ASN A 93 -10.29 -16.55 7.58
C ASN A 93 -10.27 -17.78 8.51
N LEU A 94 -10.53 -17.56 9.79
CA LEU A 94 -10.48 -18.61 10.82
C LEU A 94 -11.50 -19.74 10.64
N ARG A 95 -12.50 -19.57 9.74
CA ARG A 95 -13.39 -20.68 9.35
C ARG A 95 -12.77 -21.64 8.35
N ARG A 96 -11.69 -21.24 7.69
CA ARG A 96 -11.05 -22.02 6.62
C ARG A 96 -9.63 -22.44 6.95
N ALA A 97 -8.91 -21.63 7.72
CA ALA A 97 -7.53 -21.88 8.05
C ALA A 97 -7.14 -21.33 9.43
N THR A 98 -6.19 -21.98 10.06
CA THR A 98 -5.44 -21.39 11.17
C THR A 98 -4.40 -20.39 10.64
N LEU A 99 -3.87 -19.54 11.53
CA LEU A 99 -2.81 -18.59 11.18
C LEU A 99 -1.59 -19.30 10.54
N GLY A 100 -1.19 -20.46 11.12
CA GLY A 100 -0.07 -21.25 10.61
C GLY A 100 -0.34 -21.84 9.22
N GLN A 101 -1.55 -22.34 8.97
CA GLN A 101 -1.94 -22.84 7.65
C GLN A 101 -1.97 -21.74 6.59
N ALA A 102 -2.45 -20.55 6.94
CA ALA A 102 -2.45 -19.40 6.04
C ALA A 102 -1.01 -18.96 5.70
N LEU A 103 -0.13 -18.89 6.69
CA LEU A 103 1.29 -18.57 6.48
C LEU A 103 1.98 -19.61 5.59
N ALA A 104 1.74 -20.91 5.80
CA ALA A 104 2.29 -21.96 4.97
C ALA A 104 1.81 -21.87 3.51
N ALA A 105 0.51 -21.63 3.30
CA ALA A 105 -0.05 -21.48 1.96
C ALA A 105 0.50 -20.22 1.24
N LEU A 106 0.73 -19.13 1.95
CA LEU A 106 1.37 -17.94 1.38
C LEU A 106 2.82 -18.20 0.98
N ALA A 107 3.57 -18.95 1.82
CA ALA A 107 4.97 -19.29 1.55
C ALA A 107 5.12 -20.16 0.30
N GLU A 108 4.17 -21.08 0.00
CA GLU A 108 4.15 -21.87 -1.24
C GLU A 108 4.17 -20.99 -2.50
N ASP A 109 3.54 -19.81 -2.45
CA ASP A 109 3.51 -18.81 -3.54
C ASP A 109 4.65 -17.78 -3.43
N ALA A 110 5.66 -18.03 -2.60
CA ALA A 110 6.76 -17.10 -2.30
C ALA A 110 6.25 -15.72 -1.85
N ILE A 111 5.29 -15.73 -0.93
CA ILE A 111 4.79 -14.57 -0.21
C ILE A 111 5.21 -14.71 1.24
N GLU A 112 6.03 -13.79 1.72
CA GLU A 112 6.42 -13.75 3.13
C GLU A 112 5.47 -12.86 3.90
N ALA A 113 5.01 -13.34 5.04
CA ALA A 113 4.13 -12.59 5.93
C ALA A 113 4.45 -12.93 7.40
N ARG A 114 4.09 -12.02 8.28
CA ARG A 114 4.24 -12.20 9.74
C ARG A 114 2.97 -11.78 10.47
N PRO A 115 2.67 -12.37 11.64
CA PRO A 115 1.56 -11.93 12.48
C PRO A 115 1.73 -10.46 12.87
N HIS A 116 0.62 -9.73 12.92
CA HIS A 116 0.61 -8.33 13.31
C HIS A 116 -0.10 -8.15 14.67
N PRO A 117 0.45 -7.35 15.62
CA PRO A 117 -0.05 -7.31 17.01
C PRO A 117 -1.42 -6.67 17.18
N LEU A 118 -1.92 -5.89 16.20
CA LEU A 118 -3.21 -5.21 16.30
C LEU A 118 -4.41 -6.16 16.24
N SER A 119 -4.29 -7.33 15.63
CA SER A 119 -5.38 -8.30 15.55
C SER A 119 -4.83 -9.72 15.48
N PRO A 120 -5.46 -10.70 16.16
CA PRO A 120 -5.03 -12.10 16.10
C PRO A 120 -5.21 -12.75 14.73
N THR A 121 -5.92 -12.10 13.81
CA THR A 121 -6.10 -12.56 12.43
C THR A 121 -5.26 -11.81 11.41
N ALA A 122 -4.55 -10.77 11.85
CA ALA A 122 -3.79 -9.91 10.95
C ALA A 122 -2.40 -10.49 10.62
N LEU A 123 -2.09 -10.48 9.34
CA LEU A 123 -0.77 -10.75 8.80
C LEU A 123 -0.28 -9.52 8.05
N GLU A 124 0.97 -9.09 8.29
CA GLU A 124 1.67 -8.10 7.48
C GLU A 124 2.49 -8.83 6.42
N VAL A 125 2.31 -8.48 5.16
CA VAL A 125 3.09 -9.03 4.05
C VAL A 125 4.43 -8.30 3.98
N THR A 126 5.52 -9.04 4.15
CA THR A 126 6.89 -8.48 4.15
C THR A 126 7.59 -8.63 2.80
N ALA A 127 7.21 -9.65 2.00
CA ALA A 127 7.69 -9.81 0.63
C ALA A 127 6.62 -10.44 -0.27
N GLY A 128 6.72 -10.23 -1.58
CA GLY A 128 5.83 -10.87 -2.55
C GLY A 128 4.41 -10.26 -2.65
N ALA A 129 4.14 -9.06 -2.11
CA ALA A 129 2.81 -8.46 -2.04
C ALA A 129 2.03 -8.41 -3.37
N ARG A 130 2.73 -8.29 -4.50
CA ARG A 130 2.08 -8.29 -5.84
C ARG A 130 1.45 -9.62 -6.21
N LYS A 131 1.89 -10.72 -5.59
CA LYS A 131 1.41 -12.08 -5.86
C LYS A 131 0.15 -12.42 -5.05
N VAL A 132 -0.19 -11.64 -4.03
CA VAL A 132 -1.29 -11.96 -3.10
C VAL A 132 -2.60 -12.26 -3.84
N ALA A 133 -3.03 -11.40 -4.75
CA ALA A 133 -4.31 -11.55 -5.45
C ALA A 133 -4.40 -12.80 -6.35
N SER A 134 -3.26 -13.34 -6.79
CA SER A 134 -3.17 -14.56 -7.60
C SER A 134 -2.79 -15.80 -6.78
N SER A 135 -2.49 -15.65 -5.49
CA SER A 135 -2.10 -16.76 -4.64
C SER A 135 -3.25 -17.73 -4.36
N ARG A 136 -2.89 -18.99 -4.10
CA ARG A 136 -3.86 -20.01 -3.66
C ARG A 136 -4.54 -19.60 -2.35
N ALA A 137 -3.76 -19.08 -1.41
CA ALA A 137 -4.29 -18.61 -0.13
C ALA A 137 -5.41 -17.57 -0.28
N TYR A 138 -5.30 -16.65 -1.25
CA TYR A 138 -6.32 -15.63 -1.52
C TYR A 138 -7.49 -16.19 -2.34
N THR A 139 -7.23 -16.93 -3.42
CA THR A 139 -8.27 -17.44 -4.33
C THR A 139 -9.15 -18.51 -3.67
N GLU A 140 -8.61 -19.28 -2.74
CA GLU A 140 -9.36 -20.24 -1.91
C GLU A 140 -9.99 -19.61 -0.67
N GLY A 141 -9.78 -18.29 -0.43
CA GLY A 141 -10.38 -17.55 0.67
C GLY A 141 -9.82 -17.94 2.05
N LEU A 142 -8.57 -18.42 2.13
CA LEU A 142 -7.86 -18.61 3.40
C LEU A 142 -7.47 -17.29 4.01
N VAL A 143 -7.16 -16.30 3.15
CA VAL A 143 -6.85 -14.93 3.53
C VAL A 143 -7.64 -13.94 2.67
N GLU A 144 -7.82 -12.74 3.19
CA GLU A 144 -8.44 -11.60 2.49
C GLU A 144 -7.61 -10.35 2.72
N LEU A 145 -7.61 -9.44 1.73
CA LEU A 145 -6.98 -8.12 1.88
C LEU A 145 -7.84 -7.28 2.84
N GLN A 146 -7.29 -6.94 3.99
CA GLN A 146 -7.93 -6.05 4.95
C GLN A 146 -6.88 -5.40 5.86
N ASP A 147 -6.97 -4.09 6.03
CA ASP A 147 -6.12 -3.34 6.94
C ASP A 147 -6.21 -3.84 8.39
N ALA A 148 -5.06 -3.88 9.10
CA ALA A 148 -4.99 -4.41 10.44
C ALA A 148 -5.85 -3.62 11.46
N ALA A 149 -5.95 -2.29 11.29
CA ALA A 149 -6.80 -1.47 12.15
C ALA A 149 -8.29 -1.78 11.93
N SER A 150 -8.70 -2.03 10.68
CA SER A 150 -10.07 -2.48 10.37
C SER A 150 -10.40 -3.83 11.00
N GLN A 151 -9.42 -4.74 11.09
CA GLN A 151 -9.58 -6.02 11.79
C GLN A 151 -9.73 -5.80 13.31
N ALA A 152 -8.88 -4.95 13.91
CA ALA A 152 -8.92 -4.64 15.33
C ALA A 152 -10.25 -4.03 15.78
N VAL A 153 -10.89 -3.21 14.93
CA VAL A 153 -12.25 -2.70 15.20
C VAL A 153 -13.25 -3.84 15.35
N ILE A 154 -13.17 -4.87 14.51
CA ILE A 154 -14.06 -6.03 14.61
C ILE A 154 -13.74 -6.89 15.84
N ASP A 155 -12.47 -6.97 16.23
CA ASP A 155 -12.05 -7.69 17.44
C ASP A 155 -12.61 -7.06 18.73
N ALA A 156 -12.83 -5.75 18.71
CA ALA A 156 -13.40 -5.01 19.84
C ALA A 156 -14.94 -5.16 19.95
N LEU A 157 -15.61 -5.73 18.96
CA LEU A 157 -17.06 -5.91 18.99
C LEU A 157 -17.43 -7.14 19.86
N PRO A 158 -18.42 -7.02 20.76
CA PRO A 158 -18.88 -8.13 21.61
C PRO A 158 -19.80 -9.09 20.82
N LEU A 159 -19.30 -9.70 19.73
CA LEU A 159 -20.07 -10.57 18.86
C LEU A 159 -20.29 -11.95 19.49
N ALA A 160 -21.53 -12.42 19.46
CA ALA A 160 -21.93 -13.73 19.95
C ALA A 160 -22.89 -14.41 18.96
N ASP A 161 -22.90 -15.75 18.98
CA ASP A 161 -23.80 -16.55 18.13
C ASP A 161 -25.26 -16.15 18.32
N GLY A 162 -26.00 -16.08 17.21
CA GLY A 162 -27.41 -15.70 17.17
C GLY A 162 -27.69 -14.20 17.13
N MET A 163 -26.68 -13.35 17.27
CA MET A 163 -26.86 -11.90 17.15
C MET A 163 -27.28 -11.50 15.76
N ARG A 164 -28.10 -10.44 15.67
CA ARG A 164 -28.45 -9.72 14.45
C ARG A 164 -27.57 -8.48 14.37
N VAL A 165 -26.82 -8.36 13.28
CA VAL A 165 -25.85 -7.27 13.07
C VAL A 165 -26.10 -6.61 11.72
N LEU A 166 -26.18 -5.29 11.70
CA LEU A 166 -26.22 -4.49 10.49
C LEU A 166 -24.84 -3.84 10.29
N ASP A 167 -24.22 -4.16 9.16
CA ASP A 167 -23.07 -3.42 8.64
C ASP A 167 -23.59 -2.32 7.70
N PHE A 168 -23.72 -1.13 8.23
CA PHE A 168 -24.19 0.05 7.49
C PHE A 168 -22.98 0.74 6.84
N CYS A 169 -23.02 0.96 5.54
CA CYS A 169 -21.88 1.33 4.70
C CYS A 169 -20.84 0.19 4.60
N ALA A 170 -21.31 -1.00 4.23
CA ALA A 170 -20.49 -2.20 4.15
C ALA A 170 -19.41 -2.15 3.06
N GLY A 171 -19.61 -1.37 2.00
CA GLY A 171 -18.71 -1.29 0.85
C GLY A 171 -18.45 -2.66 0.24
N GLY A 172 -17.18 -3.03 0.05
CA GLY A 172 -16.78 -4.36 -0.42
C GLY A 172 -17.00 -5.51 0.57
N GLY A 173 -17.65 -5.29 1.72
CA GLY A 173 -17.99 -6.33 2.68
C GLY A 173 -16.87 -6.82 3.58
N GLY A 174 -15.71 -6.15 3.59
CA GLY A 174 -14.55 -6.61 4.36
C GLY A 174 -14.82 -6.76 5.87
N LYS A 175 -15.55 -5.82 6.48
CA LYS A 175 -15.95 -5.91 7.88
C LYS A 175 -17.07 -6.92 8.10
N THR A 176 -18.07 -6.97 7.20
CA THR A 176 -19.12 -7.99 7.20
C THR A 176 -18.54 -9.40 7.24
N LEU A 177 -17.58 -9.70 6.35
CA LEU A 177 -16.91 -11.01 6.29
C LEU A 177 -16.06 -11.27 7.54
N ALA A 178 -15.41 -10.23 8.09
CA ALA A 178 -14.67 -10.35 9.34
C ALA A 178 -15.59 -10.74 10.51
N MET A 179 -16.75 -10.10 10.63
CA MET A 179 -17.77 -10.43 11.65
C MET A 179 -18.31 -11.86 11.44
N ALA A 180 -18.60 -12.25 10.21
CA ALA A 180 -19.01 -13.62 9.87
C ALA A 180 -17.99 -14.67 10.26
N GLY A 181 -16.70 -14.33 10.24
CA GLY A 181 -15.61 -15.18 10.71
C GLY A 181 -15.58 -15.43 12.22
N ARG A 182 -16.18 -14.52 13.02
CA ARG A 182 -16.11 -14.56 14.50
C ARG A 182 -17.23 -15.33 15.16
N ALA A 183 -18.47 -15.23 14.65
CA ALA A 183 -19.63 -15.85 15.24
C ALA A 183 -20.68 -16.22 14.17
N ARG A 184 -21.66 -17.03 14.55
CA ARG A 184 -22.82 -17.36 13.70
C ARG A 184 -23.86 -16.26 13.82
N LEU A 185 -23.82 -15.27 12.94
CA LEU A 185 -24.61 -14.05 12.98
C LEU A 185 -25.70 -14.07 11.91
N ALA A 186 -26.81 -13.38 12.17
CA ALA A 186 -27.72 -12.89 11.12
C ALA A 186 -27.21 -11.53 10.64
N LEU A 187 -26.41 -11.53 9.57
CA LEU A 187 -25.75 -10.33 9.04
C LEU A 187 -26.61 -9.68 7.95
N PHE A 188 -26.73 -8.38 8.06
CA PHE A 188 -27.35 -7.51 7.06
C PHE A 188 -26.27 -6.52 6.62
N ALA A 189 -26.00 -6.43 5.34
CA ALA A 189 -25.06 -5.48 4.76
C ALA A 189 -25.84 -4.47 3.91
N HIS A 190 -25.55 -3.20 4.10
CA HIS A 190 -26.13 -2.08 3.35
C HIS A 190 -25.01 -1.16 2.89
N ASP A 191 -25.07 -0.74 1.61
CA ASP A 191 -24.12 0.22 1.02
C ASP A 191 -24.89 1.33 0.32
#